data_5a2c119b697ee4eea9b79942ab1573f4
#
_entry.id   5a2c119b697ee4eea9b79942ab1573f4
#
_cell.length_a   1.000
_cell.length_b   1.000
_cell.length_c   1.000
_cell.angle_alpha   90.00
_cell.angle_beta   90.00
_cell.angle_gamma   90.00
#
_symmetry.space_group_name_H-M   'P 1'
#
loop_
_entity.id
_entity.type
_entity.pdbx_description
1 polymer ?
#
loop_
_entity_poly.entity_id
_entity_poly.type
_entity_poly.pdbx_seq_one_letter_code
_entity_poly.pdbx_strand_id
1 'polypeptide(L)'
;MYLKSLDKCCLRIGSYPSFDYDARSGGGLASVCLKDQAKIKYLRFDSNTFLIPPLTWRNTRLLSLPIPPGLKIEMLMDKLEGTLDLATGALSLDFESRFVFSIFSIFSFPNLLVKTSLVTGKVTSKYFEEEGMVINENGRI
;
A
#
# COMPACT_ATOMS: atom_id res chain seq x y z
N MET A 1 13.88 8.65 5.05
CA MET A 1 13.71 7.73 3.90
C MET A 1 12.40 8.04 3.22
N TYR A 2 12.34 8.00 1.89
CA TYR A 2 11.13 8.26 1.14
C TYR A 2 10.60 6.96 0.51
N LEU A 3 9.33 6.65 0.73
CA LEU A 3 8.60 5.57 0.06
C LEU A 3 7.72 6.18 -1.02
N LYS A 4 7.76 5.61 -2.22
CA LYS A 4 6.97 6.08 -3.37
C LYS A 4 6.19 4.92 -3.98
N SER A 5 4.91 5.13 -4.21
CA SER A 5 4.06 4.16 -4.91
C SER A 5 4.23 4.26 -6.43
N LEU A 6 4.02 3.16 -7.11
CA LEU A 6 4.18 3.03 -8.56
C LEU A 6 2.82 2.82 -9.27
N ASP A 7 2.86 2.72 -10.59
CA ASP A 7 1.68 2.58 -11.44
C ASP A 7 1.08 1.17 -11.46
N LYS A 8 1.88 0.15 -11.13
CA LYS A 8 1.44 -1.26 -11.19
C LYS A 8 1.25 -1.83 -9.79
N CYS A 9 0.41 -1.19 -8.99
CA CYS A 9 0.07 -1.68 -7.66
C CYS A 9 -1.07 -2.68 -7.73
N CYS A 10 -0.99 -3.72 -6.90
CA CYS A 10 -2.03 -4.71 -6.75
C CYS A 10 -2.38 -4.86 -5.28
N LEU A 11 -3.65 -4.76 -4.95
CA LEU A 11 -4.17 -4.92 -3.60
C LEU A 11 -5.08 -6.14 -3.54
N ARG A 12 -4.81 -7.03 -2.61
CA ARG A 12 -5.67 -8.19 -2.32
C ARG A 12 -6.08 -8.16 -0.86
N ILE A 13 -7.37 -8.21 -0.60
CA ILE A 13 -7.93 -8.20 0.76
C ILE A 13 -8.66 -9.53 0.98
N GLY A 14 -8.11 -10.38 1.84
CA GLY A 14 -8.69 -11.67 2.18
C GLY A 14 -9.01 -12.52 0.94
N SER A 15 -10.26 -12.97 0.83
CA SER A 15 -10.77 -13.77 -0.29
C SER A 15 -11.34 -12.94 -1.45
N TYR A 16 -11.30 -11.62 -1.35
CA TYR A 16 -11.78 -10.75 -2.44
C TYR A 16 -10.83 -10.84 -3.65
N PRO A 17 -11.35 -10.60 -4.86
CA PRO A 17 -10.52 -10.45 -6.04
C PRO A 17 -9.48 -9.35 -5.86
N SER A 18 -8.33 -9.49 -6.49
CA SER A 18 -7.31 -8.45 -6.47
C SER A 18 -7.74 -7.22 -7.27
N PHE A 19 -7.42 -6.06 -6.73
CA PHE A 19 -7.55 -4.78 -7.41
C PHE A 19 -6.19 -4.40 -7.98
N ASP A 20 -6.14 -4.12 -9.27
CA ASP A 20 -4.97 -3.51 -9.90
C ASP A 20 -5.21 -2.01 -9.98
N TYR A 21 -4.26 -1.21 -9.49
CA TYR A 21 -4.44 0.23 -9.50
C TYR A 21 -3.13 1.02 -9.69
N ASP A 22 -3.28 2.16 -10.32
CA ASP A 22 -2.22 3.15 -10.49
C ASP A 22 -2.16 4.04 -9.25
N ALA A 23 -1.14 3.79 -8.43
CA ALA A 23 -0.90 4.54 -7.20
C ALA A 23 0.17 5.64 -7.35
N ARG A 24 0.55 6.00 -8.58
CA ARG A 24 1.47 7.12 -8.81
C ARG A 24 1.00 8.37 -8.08
N SER A 25 1.94 9.13 -7.56
CA SER A 25 1.75 10.24 -6.63
C SER A 25 1.52 9.85 -5.16
N GLY A 26 1.40 8.59 -4.84
CA GLY A 26 1.39 8.12 -3.45
C GLY A 26 2.78 8.01 -2.85
N GLY A 27 2.83 8.00 -1.53
CA GLY A 27 4.04 7.83 -0.75
C GLY A 27 4.20 8.87 0.34
N GLY A 28 5.34 8.83 1.03
CA GLY A 28 5.64 9.77 2.10
C GLY A 28 7.03 9.59 2.69
N LEU A 29 7.37 10.45 3.62
CA LEU A 29 8.65 10.45 4.33
C LEU A 29 8.56 9.63 5.61
N ALA A 30 9.52 8.74 5.81
CA ALA A 30 9.71 8.05 7.08
C ALA A 30 10.69 8.81 7.96
N SER A 31 10.35 8.95 9.23
CA SER A 31 11.30 9.19 10.30
C SER A 31 12.13 7.93 10.51
N VAL A 32 13.43 8.07 10.60
CA VAL A 32 14.37 6.96 10.75
C VAL A 32 15.01 7.04 12.12
N CYS A 33 14.81 6.02 12.95
CA CYS A 33 15.54 5.87 14.22
C CYS A 33 16.64 4.83 14.04
N LEU A 34 17.87 5.23 14.29
CA LEU A 34 19.02 4.33 14.39
C LEU A 34 19.07 3.78 15.81
N LYS A 35 19.01 2.47 15.98
CA LYS A 35 19.51 1.85 17.20
C LYS A 35 21.00 1.62 17.03
N ASP A 36 21.81 2.14 17.95
CA ASP A 36 23.26 2.01 17.94
C ASP A 36 23.70 0.57 17.65
N GLN A 37 24.65 0.44 16.72
CA GLN A 37 25.33 -0.79 16.29
C GLN A 37 24.51 -1.82 15.47
N ALA A 38 23.24 -1.60 15.20
CA ALA A 38 22.48 -2.53 14.38
C ALA A 38 22.39 -2.05 12.92
N LYS A 39 22.60 -2.97 11.97
CA LYS A 39 22.31 -2.72 10.54
C LYS A 39 20.82 -2.54 10.26
N ILE A 40 20.00 -2.52 11.29
CA ILE A 40 18.53 -2.43 11.23
C ILE A 40 18.12 -1.00 11.54
N LYS A 41 17.38 -0.39 10.63
CA LYS A 41 16.73 0.91 10.80
C LYS A 41 15.27 0.72 11.15
N TYR A 42 14.80 1.44 12.16
CA TYR A 42 13.39 1.59 12.43
C TYR A 42 12.82 2.72 11.57
N LEU A 43 11.72 2.44 10.89
CA LEU A 43 11.01 3.39 10.03
C LEU A 43 9.63 3.64 10.61
N ARG A 44 9.23 4.90 10.63
CA ARG A 44 7.86 5.31 10.98
C ARG A 44 7.41 6.40 10.03
N PHE A 45 6.29 6.16 9.37
CA PHE A 45 5.67 7.12 8.48
C PHE A 45 4.57 7.90 9.20
N ASP A 46 4.52 9.20 8.95
CA ASP A 46 3.46 10.05 9.50
C ASP A 46 2.21 9.93 8.63
N SER A 47 1.11 9.52 9.25
CA SER A 47 -0.19 9.36 8.59
C SER A 47 -0.74 10.65 7.97
N ASN A 48 -0.33 11.81 8.49
CA ASN A 48 -0.78 13.10 7.96
C ASN A 48 -0.06 13.51 6.68
N THR A 49 1.13 12.98 6.44
CA THR A 49 1.97 13.34 5.30
C THR A 49 2.10 12.22 4.27
N PHE A 50 1.69 11.00 4.64
CA PHE A 50 1.70 9.86 3.73
C PHE A 50 0.45 9.86 2.87
N LEU A 51 0.63 10.02 1.57
CA LEU A 51 -0.46 10.05 0.61
C LEU A 51 -0.71 8.67 0.01
N ILE A 52 -1.95 8.22 0.06
CA ILE A 52 -2.42 7.06 -0.70
C ILE A 52 -3.50 7.54 -1.65
N PRO A 53 -3.29 7.48 -2.97
CA PRO A 53 -4.30 7.90 -3.93
C PRO A 53 -5.58 7.08 -3.77
N PRO A 54 -6.77 7.68 -3.81
CA PRO A 54 -8.01 6.94 -3.72
C PRO A 54 -8.22 6.04 -4.94
N LEU A 55 -8.84 4.88 -4.73
CA LEU A 55 -9.24 4.00 -5.81
C LEU A 55 -10.50 4.56 -6.48
N THR A 56 -10.41 4.75 -7.78
CA THR A 56 -11.48 5.29 -8.62
C THR A 56 -11.55 4.52 -9.94
N TRP A 57 -12.64 4.67 -10.69
CA TRP A 57 -12.79 4.04 -12.00
C TRP A 57 -11.67 4.39 -13.01
N ARG A 58 -10.96 5.50 -12.79
CA ARG A 58 -9.88 5.97 -13.67
C ARG A 58 -8.57 5.23 -13.46
N ASN A 59 -8.27 4.87 -12.22
CA ASN A 59 -6.99 4.30 -11.84
C ASN A 59 -7.08 2.88 -11.28
N THR A 60 -8.28 2.30 -11.19
CA THR A 60 -8.49 0.99 -10.53
C THR A 60 -9.27 0.04 -11.41
N ARG A 61 -8.80 -1.19 -11.45
CA ARG A 61 -9.46 -2.31 -12.14
C ARG A 61 -9.68 -3.46 -11.17
N LEU A 62 -10.86 -4.05 -11.25
CA LEU A 62 -11.24 -5.28 -10.57
C LEU A 62 -11.52 -6.34 -11.62
N LEU A 63 -10.83 -7.48 -11.59
CA LEU A 63 -10.93 -8.52 -12.63
C LEU A 63 -10.72 -7.97 -14.05
N SER A 64 -9.75 -7.07 -14.21
CA SER A 64 -9.42 -6.38 -15.47
C SER A 64 -10.46 -5.37 -15.96
N LEU A 65 -11.59 -5.19 -15.27
CA LEU A 65 -12.61 -4.19 -15.57
C LEU A 65 -12.44 -2.96 -14.66
N PRO A 66 -12.67 -1.75 -15.17
CA PRO A 66 -12.73 -0.57 -14.30
C PRO A 66 -13.78 -0.76 -13.21
N ILE A 67 -13.50 -0.27 -12.01
CA ILE A 67 -14.55 -0.24 -10.97
C ILE A 67 -15.67 0.72 -11.39
N PRO A 68 -16.91 0.53 -10.90
CA PRO A 68 -18.05 1.34 -11.34
C PRO A 68 -17.82 2.84 -11.23
N PRO A 69 -18.21 3.63 -12.23
CA PRO A 69 -18.18 5.09 -12.11
C PRO A 69 -18.97 5.56 -10.89
N GLY A 70 -18.41 6.53 -10.16
CA GLY A 70 -19.00 7.04 -8.92
C GLY A 70 -18.58 6.29 -7.66
N LEU A 71 -18.04 5.06 -7.75
CA LEU A 71 -17.43 4.38 -6.63
C LEU A 71 -16.04 4.98 -6.37
N LYS A 72 -15.81 5.37 -5.11
CA LYS A 72 -14.53 5.85 -4.60
C LYS A 72 -14.19 5.08 -3.33
N ILE A 73 -12.95 4.60 -3.24
CA ILE A 73 -12.43 3.95 -2.05
C ILE A 73 -11.23 4.75 -1.57
N GLU A 74 -11.34 5.36 -0.42
CA GLU A 74 -10.26 6.09 0.23
C GLU A 74 -9.56 5.19 1.24
N MET A 75 -8.24 5.18 1.21
CA MET A 75 -7.42 4.45 2.16
C MET A 75 -6.77 5.45 3.12
N LEU A 76 -7.33 5.54 4.31
CA LEU A 76 -6.83 6.41 5.38
C LEU A 76 -5.84 5.61 6.21
N MET A 77 -4.56 5.92 6.07
CA MET A 77 -3.50 5.25 6.82
C MET A 77 -3.53 5.69 8.28
N ASP A 78 -3.68 4.73 9.17
CA ASP A 78 -3.61 4.95 10.62
C ASP A 78 -2.19 4.66 11.14
N LYS A 79 -1.52 3.65 10.56
CA LYS A 79 -0.18 3.23 10.99
C LYS A 79 0.61 2.65 9.82
N LEU A 80 1.87 3.05 9.70
CA LEU A 80 2.86 2.42 8.83
C LEU A 80 4.23 2.56 9.48
N GLU A 81 4.69 1.50 10.11
CA GLU A 81 5.98 1.47 10.80
C GLU A 81 6.61 0.08 10.77
N GLY A 82 7.92 0.00 10.90
CA GLY A 82 8.61 -1.28 10.94
C GLY A 82 10.11 -1.16 10.77
N THR A 83 10.73 -2.14 10.15
CA THR A 83 12.17 -2.29 10.09
C THR A 83 12.69 -2.44 8.67
N LEU A 84 13.87 -1.88 8.44
CA LEU A 84 14.67 -2.08 7.24
C LEU A 84 16.04 -2.64 7.65
N ASP A 85 16.35 -3.84 7.20
CA ASP A 85 17.69 -4.41 7.31
C ASP A 85 18.57 -3.89 6.16
N LEU A 86 19.59 -3.12 6.50
CA LEU A 86 20.51 -2.54 5.51
C LEU A 86 21.48 -3.56 4.90
N ALA A 87 21.67 -4.70 5.54
CA ALA A 87 22.57 -5.73 5.02
C ALA A 87 21.91 -6.56 3.91
N THR A 88 20.64 -6.83 4.07
CA THR A 88 19.86 -7.67 3.15
C THR A 88 18.92 -6.86 2.25
N GLY A 89 18.62 -5.61 2.62
CA GLY A 89 17.56 -4.81 2.00
C GLY A 89 16.15 -5.24 2.39
N ALA A 90 16.01 -6.17 3.33
CA ALA A 90 14.70 -6.65 3.75
C ALA A 90 13.93 -5.55 4.52
N LEU A 91 12.71 -5.30 4.08
CA LEU A 91 11.77 -4.36 4.68
C LEU A 91 10.60 -5.13 5.25
N SER A 92 10.21 -4.80 6.49
CA SER A 92 9.00 -5.32 7.13
C SER A 92 8.29 -4.16 7.79
N LEU A 93 7.06 -3.87 7.34
CA LEU A 93 6.24 -2.77 7.83
C LEU A 93 4.87 -3.28 8.30
N ASP A 94 4.44 -2.86 9.46
CA ASP A 94 3.07 -3.02 9.92
C ASP A 94 2.22 -1.88 9.34
N PHE A 95 1.18 -2.26 8.62
CA PHE A 95 0.26 -1.35 7.97
C PHE A 95 -1.14 -1.50 8.55
N GLU A 96 -1.68 -0.39 9.04
CA GLU A 96 -3.07 -0.29 9.46
C GLU A 96 -3.74 0.86 8.72
N SER A 97 -4.90 0.59 8.14
CA SER A 97 -5.64 1.56 7.33
C SER A 97 -7.14 1.34 7.42
N ARG A 98 -7.89 2.42 7.32
CA ARG A 98 -9.34 2.40 7.18
C ARG A 98 -9.71 2.64 5.72
N PHE A 99 -10.46 1.72 5.15
CA PHE A 99 -10.99 1.84 3.80
C PHE A 99 -12.39 2.42 3.88
N VAL A 100 -12.56 3.59 3.31
CA VAL A 100 -13.82 4.34 3.28
C VAL A 100 -14.41 4.23 1.88
N PHE A 101 -15.56 3.59 1.79
CA PHE A 101 -16.27 3.39 0.52
C PHE A 101 -17.36 4.46 0.37
N SER A 102 -17.38 5.12 -0.77
CA SER A 102 -18.44 6.07 -1.09
C SER A 102 -18.92 5.92 -2.55
N ILE A 103 -20.22 6.15 -2.76
CA ILE A 103 -20.82 6.17 -4.09
C ILE A 103 -21.37 7.57 -4.35
N PHE A 104 -20.94 8.18 -5.46
CA PHE A 104 -21.29 9.55 -5.86
C PHE A 104 -21.08 10.62 -4.78
N SER A 105 -20.20 10.33 -3.78
CA SER A 105 -19.98 11.19 -2.60
C SER A 105 -21.21 11.47 -1.75
N ILE A 106 -22.30 10.74 -1.97
CA ILE A 106 -23.59 10.90 -1.26
C ILE A 106 -23.80 9.74 -0.28
N PHE A 107 -23.49 8.53 -0.71
CA PHE A 107 -23.65 7.34 0.10
C PHE A 107 -22.28 6.86 0.60
N SER A 108 -22.13 6.73 1.91
CA SER A 108 -20.96 6.15 2.56
C SER A 108 -21.35 4.81 3.21
N PHE A 109 -20.43 3.87 3.17
CA PHE A 109 -20.56 2.56 3.79
C PHE A 109 -19.72 2.49 5.06
N PRO A 110 -19.97 1.51 5.96
CA PRO A 110 -19.13 1.29 7.11
C PRO A 110 -17.65 1.10 6.68
N ASN A 111 -16.74 1.70 7.44
CA ASN A 111 -15.33 1.60 7.17
C ASN A 111 -14.83 0.17 7.37
N LEU A 112 -14.01 -0.31 6.45
CA LEU A 112 -13.29 -1.56 6.59
C LEU A 112 -11.92 -1.29 7.21
N LEU A 113 -11.66 -1.85 8.38
CA LEU A 113 -10.34 -1.81 9.00
C LEU A 113 -9.46 -2.91 8.42
N VAL A 114 -8.34 -2.52 7.84
CA VAL A 114 -7.34 -3.43 7.27
C VAL A 114 -6.08 -3.35 8.11
N LYS A 115 -5.60 -4.49 8.60
CA LYS A 115 -4.32 -4.65 9.29
C LYS A 115 -3.54 -5.73 8.58
N THR A 116 -2.32 -5.42 8.17
CA THR A 116 -1.45 -6.36 7.47
C THR A 116 0.01 -5.99 7.67
N SER A 117 0.90 -6.94 7.40
CA SER A 117 2.34 -6.68 7.34
C SER A 117 2.78 -6.67 5.88
N LEU A 118 3.52 -5.63 5.52
CA LEU A 118 4.13 -5.48 4.20
C LEU A 118 5.59 -5.93 4.32
N VAL A 119 5.98 -6.94 3.55
CA VAL A 119 7.35 -7.46 3.57
C VAL A 119 7.93 -7.49 2.17
N THR A 120 9.24 -7.25 2.05
CA THR A 120 9.93 -7.46 0.78
C THR A 120 9.93 -8.94 0.43
N GLY A 121 9.62 -9.25 -0.81
CA GLY A 121 9.64 -10.61 -1.31
C GLY A 121 9.87 -10.64 -2.82
N LYS A 122 10.30 -11.79 -3.33
CA LYS A 122 10.24 -12.04 -4.77
C LYS A 122 8.80 -12.33 -5.15
N VAL A 123 8.21 -11.49 -5.97
CA VAL A 123 6.87 -11.71 -6.50
C VAL A 123 6.99 -11.95 -7.99
N THR A 124 6.59 -13.13 -8.42
CA THR A 124 6.34 -13.40 -9.84
C THR A 124 5.00 -12.76 -10.18
N SER A 125 5.04 -11.58 -10.74
CA SER A 125 3.85 -10.91 -11.23
C SER A 125 3.66 -11.22 -12.71
N LYS A 126 2.42 -11.48 -13.09
CA LYS A 126 2.02 -11.60 -14.51
C LYS A 126 2.32 -10.34 -15.33
N TYR A 127 2.59 -9.22 -14.64
CA TYR A 127 2.75 -7.88 -15.21
C TYR A 127 4.15 -7.28 -15.01
N PHE A 128 5.04 -7.96 -14.27
CA PHE A 128 6.40 -7.52 -14.06
C PHE A 128 7.34 -8.59 -14.56
N GLU A 129 8.00 -8.34 -15.69
CA GLU A 129 9.06 -9.21 -16.25
C GLU A 129 10.41 -8.94 -15.61
N GLU A 130 10.55 -7.88 -14.79
CA GLU A 130 11.79 -7.51 -14.15
C GLU A 130 11.81 -7.93 -12.68
N GLU A 131 12.99 -8.36 -12.20
CA GLU A 131 13.23 -8.61 -10.78
C GLU A 131 13.16 -7.29 -10.00
N GLY A 132 11.99 -6.91 -9.59
CA GLY A 132 11.75 -5.81 -8.66
C GLY A 132 11.60 -6.33 -7.25
N MET A 133 12.10 -5.59 -6.25
CA MET A 133 11.69 -5.84 -4.87
C MET A 133 10.24 -5.44 -4.70
N VAL A 134 9.37 -6.42 -4.62
CA VAL A 134 7.94 -6.21 -4.39
C VAL A 134 7.62 -6.54 -2.95
N ILE A 135 6.93 -5.64 -2.30
CA ILE A 135 6.47 -5.81 -0.94
C ILE A 135 5.20 -6.63 -0.97
N ASN A 136 5.30 -7.87 -0.49
CA ASN A 136 4.27 -8.63 0.08
C ASN A 136 3.63 -9.89 -0.40
N GLU A 137 3.20 -10.73 0.51
CA GLU A 137 2.30 -11.87 0.24
C GLU A 137 0.80 -11.55 0.34
N ASN A 138 0.38 -10.52 1.06
CA ASN A 138 -1.03 -10.23 1.34
C ASN A 138 -1.49 -8.80 1.03
N GLY A 139 -0.65 -7.93 0.59
CA GLY A 139 -0.99 -6.60 0.14
C GLY A 139 0.16 -6.00 -0.65
N ARG A 140 -0.07 -5.65 -1.89
CA ARG A 140 0.88 -4.93 -2.74
C ARG A 140 0.51 -3.47 -2.73
N ILE A 141 1.45 -2.62 -2.49
CA ILE A 141 1.34 -1.20 -2.76
C ILE A 141 2.17 -0.87 -3.97
#